data_771d5291ad640ac38624d7e80a8fb02e
#
_entry.id   771d5291ad640ac38624d7e80a8fb02e
#
_cell.length_a   1.000
_cell.length_b   1.000
_cell.length_c   1.000
_cell.angle_alpha   90.00
_cell.angle_beta   90.00
_cell.angle_gamma   90.00
#
_symmetry.space_group_name_H-M   'P 1'
#
loop_
_entity.id
_entity.type
_entity.pdbx_description
1 polymer ?
#
loop_
_entity_poly.entity_id
_entity_poly.type
_entity_poly.pdbx_seq_one_letter_code
_entity_poly.pdbx_strand_id
1 'polypeptide(L)'
;MKEYVFLYKGGDPEWMKNTSDEEKKATMDKWGAWMANLQEQDKLSSSGSPLQFDGKRLTSDGVATDIAAAELKEMVTGYSVVRATDYAEAVEIAKVCPIFEYPGCSVDIREVPQMG
;
A
#
# COMPACT_ATOMS: atom_id res chain seq x y z
N MET A 1 -17.58 -12.03 1.44
CA MET A 1 -16.19 -11.82 1.02
C MET A 1 -15.30 -11.60 2.23
N LYS A 2 -14.05 -11.95 2.11
CA LYS A 2 -13.04 -11.73 3.14
C LYS A 2 -12.35 -10.40 2.92
N GLU A 3 -11.71 -9.89 3.96
CA GLU A 3 -10.90 -8.67 3.85
C GLU A 3 -9.42 -9.02 3.75
N TYR A 4 -8.70 -8.28 2.91
CA TYR A 4 -7.26 -8.44 2.70
C TYR A 4 -6.58 -7.10 2.81
N VAL A 5 -5.54 -7.02 3.64
CA VAL A 5 -4.71 -5.81 3.72
C VAL A 5 -3.65 -5.91 2.63
N PHE A 6 -3.56 -4.85 1.84
CA PHE A 6 -2.47 -4.67 0.89
C PHE A 6 -1.43 -3.79 1.57
N LEU A 7 -0.27 -4.35 1.84
CA LEU A 7 0.84 -3.61 2.43
C LEU A 7 1.80 -3.26 1.30
N TYR A 8 1.86 -1.98 0.96
CA TYR A 8 2.74 -1.49 -0.10
C TYR A 8 4.14 -1.30 0.47
N LYS A 9 5.15 -1.83 -0.20
CA LYS A 9 6.53 -1.80 0.27
C LYS A 9 7.43 -1.18 -0.77
N GLY A 10 8.44 -0.44 -0.30
CA GLY A 10 9.40 0.20 -1.16
C GLY A 10 8.95 1.54 -1.68
N GLY A 11 9.53 1.95 -2.78
CA GLY A 11 9.28 3.25 -3.39
C GLY A 11 10.54 4.11 -3.36
N ASP A 12 10.37 5.36 -3.81
CA ASP A 12 11.47 6.31 -3.90
C ASP A 12 11.16 7.50 -2.98
N PRO A 13 11.93 7.71 -1.89
CA PRO A 13 11.72 8.84 -1.00
C PRO A 13 11.83 10.19 -1.70
N GLU A 14 12.53 10.24 -2.84
CA GLU A 14 12.73 11.47 -3.61
C GLU A 14 11.67 11.66 -4.70
N TRP A 15 10.69 10.76 -4.77
CA TRP A 15 9.69 10.80 -5.85
C TRP A 15 8.94 12.13 -5.90
N MET A 16 8.49 12.63 -4.73
CA MET A 16 7.77 13.90 -4.66
C MET A 16 8.62 15.07 -5.14
N LYS A 17 9.91 15.03 -4.85
CA LYS A 17 10.87 16.07 -5.20
C LYS A 17 11.25 16.04 -6.68
N ASN A 18 11.41 14.82 -7.23
CA ASN A 18 11.94 14.61 -8.58
C ASN A 18 10.85 14.42 -9.64
N THR A 19 9.58 14.46 -9.26
CA THR A 19 8.47 14.21 -10.18
C THR A 19 7.75 15.54 -10.47
N SER A 20 7.40 15.78 -11.73
CA SER A 20 6.67 16.98 -12.11
C SER A 20 5.24 16.94 -11.54
N ASP A 21 4.63 18.11 -11.39
CA ASP A 21 3.26 18.23 -10.92
C ASP A 21 2.29 17.50 -11.86
N GLU A 22 2.56 17.54 -13.14
CA GLU A 22 1.75 16.88 -14.17
C GLU A 22 1.80 15.36 -13.99
N GLU A 23 2.98 14.80 -13.77
CA GLU A 23 3.16 13.36 -13.54
C GLU A 23 2.54 12.93 -12.21
N LYS A 24 2.66 13.76 -11.16
CA LYS A 24 2.02 13.50 -9.87
C LYS A 24 0.52 13.39 -10.03
N LYS A 25 -0.07 14.34 -10.77
CA LYS A 25 -1.51 14.34 -11.01
C LYS A 25 -1.94 13.11 -11.79
N ALA A 26 -1.19 12.73 -12.83
CA ALA A 26 -1.49 11.53 -13.61
C ALA A 26 -1.48 10.29 -12.75
N THR A 27 -0.50 10.16 -11.85
CA THR A 27 -0.40 9.03 -10.93
C THR A 27 -1.56 9.01 -9.95
N MET A 28 -1.91 10.16 -9.37
CA MET A 28 -3.03 10.26 -8.43
C MET A 28 -4.36 9.96 -9.11
N ASP A 29 -4.51 10.34 -10.37
CA ASP A 29 -5.72 10.02 -11.15
C ASP A 29 -5.84 8.50 -11.34
N LYS A 30 -4.74 7.80 -11.55
CA LYS A 30 -4.73 6.33 -11.66
C LYS A 30 -5.15 5.67 -10.36
N TRP A 31 -4.64 6.16 -9.22
CA TRP A 31 -5.04 5.66 -7.90
C TRP A 31 -6.52 5.88 -7.68
N GLY A 32 -7.02 7.08 -7.99
CA GLY A 32 -8.43 7.41 -7.85
C GLY A 32 -9.32 6.49 -8.69
N ALA A 33 -8.92 6.22 -9.94
CA ALA A 33 -9.67 5.34 -10.82
C ALA A 33 -9.70 3.90 -10.31
N TRP A 34 -8.56 3.40 -9.82
CA TRP A 34 -8.47 2.05 -9.26
C TRP A 34 -9.36 1.90 -8.03
N MET A 35 -9.29 2.87 -7.11
CA MET A 35 -10.11 2.89 -5.90
C MET A 35 -11.61 2.97 -6.24
N ALA A 36 -11.98 3.85 -7.17
CA ALA A 36 -13.38 4.03 -7.57
C ALA A 36 -13.95 2.75 -8.18
N ASN A 37 -13.16 2.07 -9.01
CA ASN A 37 -13.57 0.81 -9.62
C ASN A 37 -13.83 -0.26 -8.56
N LEU A 38 -12.97 -0.36 -7.56
CA LEU A 38 -13.16 -1.31 -6.46
C LEU A 38 -14.37 -0.95 -5.62
N GLN A 39 -14.59 0.34 -5.38
CA GLN A 39 -15.73 0.81 -4.60
C GLN A 39 -17.06 0.48 -5.30
N GLU A 40 -17.13 0.66 -6.62
CA GLU A 40 -18.31 0.30 -7.39
C GLU A 40 -18.66 -1.17 -7.27
N GLN A 41 -17.66 -2.03 -7.14
CA GLN A 41 -17.83 -3.47 -7.00
C GLN A 41 -18.00 -3.92 -5.55
N ASP A 42 -18.06 -2.98 -4.60
CA ASP A 42 -18.09 -3.25 -3.15
C ASP A 42 -16.88 -4.07 -2.70
N LYS A 43 -15.74 -3.84 -3.33
CA LYS A 43 -14.49 -4.54 -3.03
C LYS A 43 -13.46 -3.65 -2.31
N LEU A 44 -13.80 -2.40 -2.01
CA LEU A 44 -12.93 -1.51 -1.25
C LEU A 44 -13.45 -1.37 0.17
N SER A 45 -12.73 -1.90 1.15
CA SER A 45 -13.07 -1.75 2.56
C SER A 45 -12.50 -0.46 3.13
N SER A 46 -11.27 -0.13 2.75
CA SER A 46 -10.61 1.12 3.16
C SER A 46 -9.58 1.50 2.10
N SER A 47 -9.59 2.77 1.71
CA SER A 47 -8.56 3.27 0.80
C SER A 47 -7.18 3.31 1.47
N GLY A 48 -7.15 3.31 2.81
CA GLY A 48 -5.91 3.35 3.56
C GLY A 48 -5.21 4.70 3.46
N SER A 49 -3.89 4.67 3.52
CA SER A 49 -3.09 5.90 3.49
C SER A 49 -1.67 5.60 3.04
N PRO A 50 -1.02 6.54 2.37
CA PRO A 50 0.43 6.49 2.26
C PRO A 50 1.04 6.78 3.63
N LEU A 51 2.25 6.27 3.85
CA LEU A 51 3.01 6.47 5.08
C LEU A 51 4.35 7.11 4.73
N GLN A 52 4.91 7.87 5.69
CA GLN A 52 6.23 8.46 5.50
C GLN A 52 7.30 7.38 5.45
N PHE A 53 8.47 7.72 4.90
CA PHE A 53 9.61 6.82 4.81
C PHE A 53 10.45 6.78 6.08
N ASP A 54 9.95 7.31 7.18
CA ASP A 54 10.58 7.25 8.50
C ASP A 54 9.61 6.65 9.50
N GLY A 55 10.10 6.38 10.69
CA GLY A 55 9.23 5.86 11.75
C GLY A 55 10.05 5.42 12.95
N LYS A 56 9.34 4.94 13.95
CA LYS A 56 9.94 4.44 15.18
C LYS A 56 9.59 2.97 15.37
N ARG A 57 10.52 2.25 15.93
CA ARG A 57 10.30 0.86 16.37
C ARG A 57 10.42 0.81 17.87
N LEU A 58 9.37 0.33 18.52
CA LEU A 58 9.37 0.10 19.96
C LEU A 58 9.42 -1.40 20.21
N THR A 59 10.37 -1.85 21.01
CA THR A 59 10.49 -3.26 21.41
C THR A 59 9.92 -3.48 22.80
N SER A 60 9.71 -4.74 23.15
CA SER A 60 9.06 -5.09 24.42
C SER A 60 9.87 -4.70 25.66
N ASP A 61 11.16 -4.41 25.50
CA ASP A 61 12.02 -3.91 26.57
C ASP A 61 11.85 -2.40 26.82
N GLY A 62 10.95 -1.74 26.06
CA GLY A 62 10.68 -0.31 26.20
C GLY A 62 11.64 0.59 25.45
N VAL A 63 12.52 0.04 24.62
CA VAL A 63 13.47 0.83 23.84
C VAL A 63 12.85 1.22 22.50
N ALA A 64 12.83 2.53 22.19
CA ALA A 64 12.38 3.05 20.92
C ALA A 64 13.58 3.44 20.07
N THR A 65 13.60 2.99 18.81
CA THR A 65 14.66 3.30 17.86
C THR A 65 14.05 3.77 16.54
N ASP A 66 14.86 4.43 15.71
CA ASP A 66 14.44 4.80 14.38
C ASP A 66 14.38 3.55 13.50
N ILE A 67 13.37 3.48 12.62
CA ILE A 67 13.34 2.44 11.61
C ILE A 67 14.44 2.74 10.61
N ALA A 68 15.37 1.79 10.45
CA ALA A 68 16.48 1.95 9.52
C ALA A 68 15.96 1.87 8.08
N ALA A 69 16.34 2.85 7.26
CA ALA A 69 15.95 2.91 5.85
C ALA A 69 16.86 2.05 4.95
N ALA A 70 17.78 1.27 5.53
CA ALA A 70 18.74 0.47 4.76
C ALA A 70 18.07 -0.57 3.85
N GLU A 71 16.88 -1.02 4.23
CA GLU A 71 16.10 -1.99 3.47
C GLU A 71 14.79 -1.35 2.98
N LEU A 72 14.92 -0.27 2.21
CA LEU A 72 13.75 0.50 1.75
C LEU A 72 12.72 -0.37 1.04
N LYS A 73 13.17 -1.34 0.24
CA LYS A 73 12.25 -2.25 -0.47
C LYS A 73 11.41 -3.11 0.46
N GLU A 74 11.79 -3.25 1.73
CA GLU A 74 11.05 -4.00 2.74
C GLU A 74 10.22 -3.10 3.64
N MET A 75 10.34 -1.79 3.49
CA MET A 75 9.61 -0.84 4.31
C MET A 75 8.18 -0.67 3.83
N VAL A 76 7.23 -0.78 4.77
CA VAL A 76 5.82 -0.53 4.46
C VAL A 76 5.62 0.98 4.30
N THR A 77 5.21 1.40 3.12
CA THR A 77 5.05 2.81 2.76
C THR A 77 3.62 3.19 2.43
N GLY A 78 2.68 2.30 2.71
CA GLY A 78 1.27 2.56 2.54
C GLY A 78 0.45 1.30 2.71
N TYR A 79 -0.85 1.46 2.73
CA TYR A 79 -1.76 0.31 2.84
C TYR A 79 -3.13 0.63 2.27
N SER A 80 -3.84 -0.42 1.89
CA SER A 80 -5.28 -0.38 1.54
C SER A 80 -5.91 -1.67 2.05
N VAL A 81 -7.21 -1.71 2.19
CA VAL A 81 -7.95 -2.91 2.56
C VAL A 81 -9.00 -3.18 1.49
N VAL A 82 -8.94 -4.36 0.88
CA VAL A 82 -9.88 -4.76 -0.17
C VAL A 82 -10.70 -5.96 0.28
N ARG A 83 -11.83 -6.18 -0.38
CA ARG A 83 -12.65 -7.37 -0.19
C ARG A 83 -12.49 -8.28 -1.40
N ALA A 84 -12.30 -9.56 -1.14
CA ALA A 84 -12.17 -10.56 -2.19
C ALA A 84 -12.66 -11.90 -1.66
N THR A 85 -12.97 -12.81 -2.56
CA THR A 85 -13.46 -14.14 -2.18
C THR A 85 -12.34 -15.02 -1.65
N ASP A 86 -11.13 -14.85 -2.18
CA ASP A 86 -9.95 -15.63 -1.80
C ASP A 86 -8.67 -14.88 -2.17
N TYR A 87 -7.52 -15.45 -1.83
CA TYR A 87 -6.22 -14.87 -2.18
C TYR A 87 -6.04 -14.72 -3.69
N ALA A 88 -6.54 -15.66 -4.47
CA ALA A 88 -6.39 -15.59 -5.94
C ALA A 88 -7.04 -14.33 -6.51
N GLU A 89 -8.24 -14.00 -6.03
CA GLU A 89 -8.93 -12.78 -6.45
C GLU A 89 -8.19 -11.54 -5.95
N ALA A 90 -7.72 -11.55 -4.68
CA ALA A 90 -6.96 -10.44 -4.12
C ALA A 90 -5.69 -10.16 -4.94
N VAL A 91 -4.99 -11.20 -5.37
CA VAL A 91 -3.80 -11.07 -6.23
C VAL A 91 -4.18 -10.42 -7.57
N GLU A 92 -5.29 -10.84 -8.19
CA GLU A 92 -5.73 -10.24 -9.45
C GLU A 92 -6.05 -8.75 -9.28
N ILE A 93 -6.68 -8.38 -8.17
CA ILE A 93 -6.94 -6.96 -7.84
C ILE A 93 -5.62 -6.20 -7.73
N ALA A 94 -4.64 -6.78 -7.06
CA ALA A 94 -3.34 -6.13 -6.84
C ALA A 94 -2.53 -5.96 -8.13
N LYS A 95 -2.67 -6.86 -9.09
CA LYS A 95 -1.89 -6.82 -10.33
C LYS A 95 -2.08 -5.52 -11.12
N VAL A 96 -3.23 -4.90 -11.02
CA VAL A 96 -3.55 -3.67 -11.74
C VAL A 96 -3.47 -2.44 -10.83
N CYS A 97 -2.89 -2.59 -9.66
CA CYS A 97 -2.72 -1.49 -8.72
C CYS A 97 -1.66 -0.51 -9.21
N PRO A 98 -1.92 0.80 -9.09
CA PRO A 98 -0.93 1.82 -9.50
C PRO A 98 0.37 1.81 -8.71
N ILE A 99 0.47 1.04 -7.61
CA ILE A 99 1.74 0.92 -6.87
C ILE A 99 2.90 0.48 -7.77
N PHE A 100 2.60 -0.30 -8.81
CA PHE A 100 3.64 -0.80 -9.71
C PHE A 100 4.15 0.25 -10.70
N GLU A 101 3.57 1.46 -10.68
CA GLU A 101 4.13 2.61 -11.41
C GLU A 101 5.42 3.11 -10.73
N TYR A 102 5.62 2.80 -9.44
CA TYR A 102 6.82 3.20 -8.72
C TYR A 102 7.86 2.09 -8.81
N PRO A 103 9.13 2.42 -9.16
CA PRO A 103 10.17 1.40 -9.30
C PRO A 103 10.46 0.68 -7.97
N GLY A 104 10.63 -0.62 -8.04
CA GLY A 104 11.07 -1.41 -6.90
C GLY A 104 10.01 -1.66 -5.82
N CYS A 105 8.75 -1.35 -6.11
CA CYS A 105 7.68 -1.59 -5.15
C CYS A 105 7.15 -3.01 -5.23
N SER A 106 6.62 -3.47 -4.09
CA SER A 106 5.92 -4.75 -3.99
C SER A 106 4.69 -4.58 -3.12
N VAL A 107 3.80 -5.57 -3.15
CA VAL A 107 2.59 -5.60 -2.33
C VAL A 107 2.55 -6.92 -1.60
N ASP A 108 2.50 -6.86 -0.26
CA ASP A 108 2.19 -8.04 0.54
C ASP A 108 0.69 -8.07 0.78
N ILE A 109 0.08 -9.22 0.54
CA ILE A 109 -1.37 -9.40 0.67
C ILE A 109 -1.61 -10.29 1.88
N ARG A 110 -2.32 -9.77 2.88
CA ARG A 110 -2.55 -10.47 4.14
C ARG A 110 -4.05 -10.54 4.43
N GLU A 111 -4.56 -11.74 4.63
CA GLU A 111 -5.97 -11.90 5.00
C GLU A 111 -6.20 -11.39 6.42
N VAL A 112 -7.28 -10.62 6.60
CA VAL A 112 -7.70 -10.16 7.93
C VAL A 112 -8.59 -11.24 8.53
N PRO A 113 -8.25 -11.78 9.72
CA PRO A 113 -9.10 -12.79 10.32
C PRO A 113 -10.46 -12.19 10.70
N GLN A 114 -11.51 -12.95 10.50
CA GLN A 114 -12.84 -12.55 10.92
C GLN A 114 -12.95 -12.78 12.44
N MET A 115 -13.10 -11.68 13.17
CA MET A 115 -13.17 -11.68 14.63
C MET A 115 -14.62 -11.57 15.08
N GLY A 116 -15.13 -12.63 15.61
CA GLY A 116 -16.50 -12.69 16.10
C GLY A 116 -17.43 -13.47 15.23
#